data_d615847ebdfdc6f9b27d50d5a73c39c4
#
_entry.id   d615847ebdfdc6f9b27d50d5a73c39c4
#
_cell.length_a   1.000
_cell.length_b   1.000
_cell.length_c   1.000
_cell.angle_alpha   90.00
_cell.angle_beta   90.00
_cell.angle_gamma   90.00
#
_symmetry.space_group_name_H-M   'P 1'
#
loop_
_entity.id
_entity.type
_entity.pdbx_description
1 polymer ?
#
loop_
_entity_poly.entity_id
_entity_poly.type
_entity_poly.pdbx_seq_one_letter_code
_entity_poly.pdbx_strand_id
1 'polypeptide(L)'
;MKAQPGHPWPAPLASIRSARRFGLLLLVTLCPAAVHAVDAISPIPVKWSATEPMLDPANPNWLKQPATTVSVYPQVGVPPVAAPTGAATVKVRAQYGARTVALHLEWTDDKPAQDRGVGRFADGAAVQWPGHYGTGVALPYIGMGHGGTPVALWFWRGDGSVETLAAEGFGTLSAQPPDGVKAKGVWKDGTWRVVFVRAHSVSGEHRASIAPAKLGLVPVAFAVWSGDAAERNGLKRLSAWQVLRFEKGKVDAAYAKQLGAVAVTGDAERGKRLMSEKGCAGCHSFPANAAKPRIGPDLTYAGGIHSASYLHESLLEPSRVVVPGKGYFMEQDGKRTSLMPPFTGTETERNDILAYLMSLRGQP
;
A
#
# COMPACT_ATOMS: atom_id res chain seq x y z
N MET A 1 -25.25 -44.49 95.09
CA MET A 1 -24.70 -43.92 96.38
C MET A 1 -23.98 -42.64 96.10
N LYS A 2 -24.39 -41.59 96.76
CA LYS A 2 -23.78 -40.34 97.09
C LYS A 2 -23.18 -39.48 95.92
N ALA A 3 -23.82 -38.38 95.71
CA ALA A 3 -23.41 -37.13 95.12
C ALA A 3 -22.37 -36.40 95.94
N GLN A 4 -21.54 -35.60 95.35
CA GLN A 4 -21.04 -34.35 95.95
C GLN A 4 -20.65 -33.35 94.85
N PRO A 5 -20.58 -32.06 95.20
CA PRO A 5 -21.08 -31.01 94.31
C PRO A 5 -19.98 -30.14 93.73
N GLY A 6 -20.42 -29.32 92.73
CA GLY A 6 -19.62 -28.46 91.94
C GLY A 6 -19.04 -27.23 92.62
N HIS A 7 -18.13 -26.61 91.85
CA HIS A 7 -17.67 -25.26 92.09
C HIS A 7 -17.84 -24.45 90.75
N PRO A 8 -18.17 -23.14 90.87
CA PRO A 8 -18.50 -22.34 89.69
C PRO A 8 -17.27 -21.81 89.00
N TRP A 9 -17.32 -21.78 87.72
CA TRP A 9 -16.32 -21.16 86.88
C TRP A 9 -16.61 -19.66 86.69
N PRO A 10 -15.56 -18.78 86.64
CA PRO A 10 -15.75 -17.38 86.32
C PRO A 10 -15.94 -17.16 84.82
N ALA A 11 -16.74 -16.16 84.46
CA ALA A 11 -17.04 -15.75 83.08
C ALA A 11 -15.82 -15.22 82.34
N PRO A 12 -15.62 -15.53 81.08
CA PRO A 12 -14.58 -14.96 80.27
C PRO A 12 -14.97 -13.57 79.74
N LEU A 13 -14.00 -12.65 79.79
CA LEU A 13 -14.04 -11.31 79.26
C LEU A 13 -14.31 -11.30 77.77
N ALA A 14 -15.24 -10.46 77.31
CA ALA A 14 -15.53 -10.18 75.88
C ALA A 14 -14.37 -9.50 75.21
N SER A 15 -13.66 -10.18 74.28
CA SER A 15 -12.71 -9.59 73.37
C SER A 15 -13.41 -9.06 72.12
N ILE A 16 -13.40 -7.74 71.93
CA ILE A 16 -13.88 -7.06 70.74
C ILE A 16 -12.90 -7.40 69.60
N ARG A 17 -13.29 -8.28 68.70
CA ARG A 17 -12.56 -8.50 67.43
C ARG A 17 -13.10 -7.51 66.40
N SER A 18 -12.30 -6.47 66.08
CA SER A 18 -12.49 -5.58 64.97
C SER A 18 -12.37 -6.37 63.64
N ALA A 19 -13.49 -6.56 62.97
CA ALA A 19 -13.50 -7.13 61.61
C ALA A 19 -12.93 -6.08 60.63
N ARG A 20 -11.66 -6.24 60.27
CA ARG A 20 -11.08 -5.57 59.12
C ARG A 20 -11.70 -6.14 57.84
N ARG A 21 -12.60 -5.39 57.22
CA ARG A 21 -13.07 -5.67 55.87
C ARG A 21 -11.91 -5.42 54.92
N PHE A 22 -11.26 -6.46 54.40
CA PHE A 22 -10.40 -6.35 53.23
C PHE A 22 -11.30 -6.13 51.97
N GLY A 23 -11.37 -4.90 51.55
CA GLY A 23 -11.91 -4.54 50.26
C GLY A 23 -10.92 -5.02 49.19
N LEU A 24 -11.28 -6.04 48.44
CA LEU A 24 -10.55 -6.47 47.25
C LEU A 24 -10.81 -5.42 46.15
N LEU A 25 -9.89 -4.47 46.00
CA LEU A 25 -9.88 -3.53 44.88
C LEU A 25 -9.51 -4.35 43.63
N LEU A 26 -10.49 -4.69 42.80
CA LEU A 26 -10.24 -5.24 41.47
C LEU A 26 -9.66 -4.08 40.62
N LEU A 27 -8.34 -4.02 40.49
CA LEU A 27 -7.71 -3.19 39.49
C LEU A 27 -8.01 -3.79 38.12
N VAL A 28 -9.03 -3.27 37.45
CA VAL A 28 -9.24 -3.49 36.02
C VAL A 28 -8.12 -2.71 35.32
N THR A 29 -7.03 -3.39 34.99
CA THR A 29 -6.05 -2.83 34.07
C THR A 29 -6.70 -2.75 32.69
N LEU A 30 -7.20 -1.54 32.35
CA LEU A 30 -7.48 -1.23 30.96
C LEU A 30 -6.14 -1.30 30.22
N CYS A 31 -5.91 -2.41 29.50
CA CYS A 31 -4.84 -2.49 28.53
C CYS A 31 -5.17 -1.44 27.46
N PRO A 32 -4.38 -0.39 27.24
CA PRO A 32 -4.65 0.52 26.15
C PRO A 32 -4.54 -0.28 24.85
N ALA A 33 -5.59 -0.29 24.05
CA ALA A 33 -5.54 -0.82 22.70
C ALA A 33 -4.34 -0.16 22.00
N ALA A 34 -3.38 -0.96 21.57
CA ALA A 34 -2.22 -0.46 20.88
C ALA A 34 -2.71 0.18 19.56
N VAL A 35 -2.74 1.49 19.53
CA VAL A 35 -2.96 2.25 18.30
C VAL A 35 -1.73 2.01 17.43
N HIS A 36 -1.82 1.04 16.53
CA HIS A 36 -0.82 0.89 15.50
C HIS A 36 -1.04 2.05 14.52
N ALA A 37 -0.25 3.12 14.69
CA ALA A 37 -0.17 4.14 13.67
C ALA A 37 0.38 3.44 12.40
N VAL A 38 -0.48 3.27 11.41
CA VAL A 38 0.01 2.96 10.06
C VAL A 38 0.94 4.10 9.70
N ASP A 39 2.18 3.78 9.31
CA ASP A 39 3.17 4.79 8.97
C ASP A 39 2.54 5.84 8.08
N ALA A 40 2.51 7.07 8.58
CA ALA A 40 2.08 8.20 7.79
C ALA A 40 2.90 8.18 6.49
N ILE A 41 2.25 8.26 5.35
CA ILE A 41 2.96 8.34 4.07
C ILE A 41 3.89 9.55 4.19
N SER A 42 5.19 9.31 4.41
CA SER A 42 6.18 10.37 4.42
C SER A 42 6.30 10.90 3.00
N PRO A 43 5.90 12.15 2.72
CA PRO A 43 5.93 12.64 1.36
C PRO A 43 7.34 12.61 0.80
N ILE A 44 7.48 12.19 -0.45
CA ILE A 44 8.74 12.23 -1.18
C ILE A 44 9.05 13.69 -1.51
N PRO A 45 10.13 14.27 -0.99
CA PRO A 45 10.46 15.67 -1.27
C PRO A 45 10.90 15.84 -2.71
N VAL A 46 10.26 16.78 -3.43
CA VAL A 46 10.66 17.19 -4.78
C VAL A 46 11.37 18.53 -4.68
N LYS A 47 12.68 18.53 -4.87
CA LYS A 47 13.52 19.72 -4.70
C LYS A 47 13.48 20.64 -5.90
N TRP A 48 13.39 21.93 -5.64
CA TRP A 48 13.51 22.94 -6.69
C TRP A 48 14.96 23.09 -7.17
N SER A 49 15.12 23.23 -8.47
CA SER A 49 16.40 23.55 -9.10
C SER A 49 16.25 24.75 -10.04
N ALA A 50 17.21 25.67 -10.00
CA ALA A 50 17.28 26.77 -10.94
C ALA A 50 17.63 26.30 -12.37
N THR A 51 18.27 25.14 -12.49
CA THR A 51 18.54 24.47 -13.77
C THR A 51 17.59 23.31 -13.95
N GLU A 52 17.23 23.00 -15.20
CA GLU A 52 16.40 21.84 -15.49
C GLU A 52 17.11 20.55 -15.09
N PRO A 53 16.37 19.58 -14.51
CA PRO A 53 16.90 18.28 -14.15
C PRO A 53 17.54 17.55 -15.34
N MET A 54 18.65 16.87 -15.10
CA MET A 54 19.39 16.17 -16.14
C MET A 54 18.92 14.73 -16.34
N LEU A 55 18.87 14.29 -17.58
CA LEU A 55 18.59 12.89 -17.96
C LEU A 55 19.88 12.04 -17.89
N ASP A 56 20.53 12.05 -16.74
CA ASP A 56 21.72 11.24 -16.47
C ASP A 56 21.61 10.56 -15.10
N PRO A 57 21.32 9.24 -15.07
CA PRO A 57 21.17 8.52 -13.82
C PRO A 57 22.48 8.36 -13.02
N ALA A 58 23.63 8.50 -13.67
CA ALA A 58 24.93 8.42 -13.02
C ALA A 58 25.42 9.77 -12.45
N ASN A 59 24.70 10.86 -12.69
CA ASN A 59 25.09 12.17 -12.21
C ASN A 59 25.18 12.23 -10.69
N PRO A 60 26.36 12.60 -10.10
CA PRO A 60 26.54 12.59 -8.66
C PRO A 60 25.65 13.60 -7.92
N ASN A 61 25.05 14.56 -8.60
CA ASN A 61 24.12 15.50 -7.98
C ASN A 61 22.83 14.83 -7.51
N TRP A 62 22.46 13.67 -8.05
CA TRP A 62 21.35 12.88 -7.52
C TRP A 62 21.60 12.44 -6.07
N LEU A 63 22.84 12.07 -5.74
CA LEU A 63 23.20 11.63 -4.38
C LEU A 63 23.11 12.76 -3.34
N LYS A 64 23.11 14.02 -3.78
CA LYS A 64 22.92 15.20 -2.92
C LYS A 64 21.44 15.47 -2.63
N GLN A 65 20.53 14.85 -3.38
CA GLN A 65 19.09 14.98 -3.14
C GLN A 65 18.63 14.03 -2.03
N PRO A 66 17.64 14.43 -1.20
CA PRO A 66 17.08 13.52 -0.21
C PRO A 66 16.45 12.31 -0.91
N ALA A 67 16.76 11.13 -0.41
CA ALA A 67 16.20 9.87 -0.88
C ALA A 67 15.08 9.42 0.05
N THR A 68 13.97 8.98 -0.52
CA THR A 68 12.91 8.26 0.20
C THR A 68 12.96 6.80 -0.21
N THR A 69 13.05 5.90 0.75
CA THR A 69 12.95 4.45 0.50
C THR A 69 11.47 4.07 0.43
N VAL A 70 11.07 3.54 -0.71
CA VAL A 70 9.70 3.10 -0.98
C VAL A 70 9.69 1.59 -1.07
N SER A 71 8.87 0.92 -0.26
CA SER A 71 8.67 -0.52 -0.36
C SER A 71 7.78 -0.85 -1.57
N VAL A 72 8.16 -1.90 -2.29
CA VAL A 72 7.39 -2.45 -3.41
C VAL A 72 7.13 -3.92 -3.15
N TYR A 73 5.92 -4.36 -3.44
CA TYR A 73 5.42 -5.69 -3.09
C TYR A 73 4.93 -6.43 -4.33
N PRO A 74 5.00 -7.76 -4.34
CA PRO A 74 4.42 -8.54 -5.43
C PRO A 74 2.98 -8.11 -5.71
N GLN A 75 2.70 -7.72 -6.95
CA GLN A 75 1.33 -7.45 -7.34
C GLN A 75 0.54 -8.74 -7.39
N VAL A 76 -0.47 -8.84 -6.57
CA VAL A 76 -1.33 -10.01 -6.47
C VAL A 76 -2.60 -9.75 -7.27
N GLY A 77 -3.09 -10.74 -8.02
CA GLY A 77 -4.39 -10.62 -8.64
C GLY A 77 -4.59 -11.27 -9.99
N VAL A 78 -3.63 -12.00 -10.53
CA VAL A 78 -3.82 -12.69 -11.82
C VAL A 78 -3.34 -14.15 -11.74
N PRO A 79 -4.18 -15.10 -11.27
CA PRO A 79 -3.88 -16.52 -11.46
C PRO A 79 -3.81 -16.85 -12.95
N PRO A 80 -2.97 -17.82 -13.43
CA PRO A 80 -2.31 -18.85 -12.65
C PRO A 80 -0.79 -18.67 -12.50
N VAL A 81 -0.26 -17.47 -12.74
CA VAL A 81 1.20 -17.29 -12.78
C VAL A 81 1.72 -16.95 -11.38
N ALA A 82 2.82 -17.57 -10.99
CA ALA A 82 3.45 -17.26 -9.71
C ALA A 82 3.84 -15.79 -9.64
N ALA A 83 3.36 -15.08 -8.61
CA ALA A 83 3.79 -13.71 -8.35
C ALA A 83 5.27 -13.70 -7.97
N PRO A 84 5.99 -12.57 -8.15
CA PRO A 84 7.33 -12.39 -7.60
C PRO A 84 7.35 -12.74 -6.12
N THR A 85 8.41 -13.34 -5.64
CA THR A 85 8.58 -13.66 -4.22
C THR A 85 9.23 -12.49 -3.50
N GLY A 86 8.65 -12.12 -2.35
CA GLY A 86 9.21 -11.13 -1.44
C GLY A 86 9.01 -9.67 -1.86
N ALA A 87 9.02 -8.81 -0.85
CA ALA A 87 9.08 -7.37 -1.00
C ALA A 87 10.48 -6.93 -1.43
N ALA A 88 10.57 -5.76 -2.04
CA ALA A 88 11.82 -5.08 -2.35
C ALA A 88 11.69 -3.59 -2.03
N THR A 89 12.75 -2.84 -2.22
CA THR A 89 12.75 -1.39 -2.00
C THR A 89 13.26 -0.65 -3.22
N VAL A 90 12.69 0.52 -3.46
CA VAL A 90 13.16 1.49 -4.45
C VAL A 90 13.50 2.78 -3.73
N LYS A 91 14.74 3.26 -3.87
CA LYS A 91 15.10 4.61 -3.42
C LYS A 91 14.67 5.61 -4.47
N VAL A 92 13.85 6.56 -4.07
CA VAL A 92 13.32 7.60 -4.95
C VAL A 92 13.91 8.95 -4.57
N ARG A 93 14.40 9.66 -5.56
CA ARG A 93 14.80 11.08 -5.45
C ARG A 93 14.04 11.86 -6.51
N ALA A 94 13.65 13.07 -6.20
CA ALA A 94 12.88 13.88 -7.12
C ALA A 94 13.36 15.33 -7.14
N GLN A 95 13.40 15.91 -8.34
CA GLN A 95 13.80 17.29 -8.58
C GLN A 95 12.92 17.91 -9.66
N TYR A 96 12.71 19.21 -9.61
CA TYR A 96 11.99 19.92 -10.67
C TYR A 96 12.63 21.28 -10.95
N GLY A 97 12.57 21.68 -12.19
CA GLY A 97 12.96 23.00 -12.67
C GLY A 97 11.75 23.85 -13.04
N ALA A 98 11.97 24.89 -13.83
CA ALA A 98 10.90 25.78 -14.29
C ALA A 98 9.90 25.07 -15.20
N ARG A 99 10.33 24.09 -15.99
CA ARG A 99 9.56 23.44 -17.05
C ARG A 99 9.37 21.95 -16.86
N THR A 100 10.31 21.26 -16.19
CA THR A 100 10.34 19.81 -16.14
C THR A 100 10.42 19.29 -14.70
N VAL A 101 9.94 18.06 -14.53
CA VAL A 101 10.13 17.24 -13.32
C VAL A 101 10.94 16.02 -13.68
N ALA A 102 11.80 15.59 -12.75
CA ALA A 102 12.57 14.36 -12.86
C ALA A 102 12.42 13.51 -11.62
N LEU A 103 12.36 12.20 -11.85
CA LEU A 103 12.35 11.16 -10.82
C LEU A 103 13.53 10.23 -11.06
N HIS A 104 14.36 10.04 -10.05
CA HIS A 104 15.46 9.09 -10.03
C HIS A 104 15.08 7.92 -9.16
N LEU A 105 15.02 6.73 -9.76
CA LEU A 105 14.72 5.46 -9.10
C LEU A 105 16.01 4.63 -8.99
N GLU A 106 16.25 4.03 -7.83
CA GLU A 106 17.40 3.17 -7.58
C GLU A 106 16.93 1.91 -6.85
N TRP A 107 17.27 0.72 -7.39
CA TRP A 107 16.97 -0.56 -6.76
C TRP A 107 18.06 -1.58 -7.03
N THR A 108 18.17 -2.57 -6.14
CA THR A 108 19.12 -3.69 -6.31
C THR A 108 18.59 -4.68 -7.31
N ASP A 109 19.47 -5.14 -8.20
CA ASP A 109 19.23 -6.22 -9.14
C ASP A 109 20.58 -6.86 -9.48
N ASP A 110 20.74 -8.12 -9.12
CA ASP A 110 22.04 -8.80 -9.22
C ASP A 110 22.47 -9.04 -10.68
N LYS A 111 21.49 -9.13 -11.60
CA LYS A 111 21.74 -9.44 -13.01
C LYS A 111 20.92 -8.55 -13.92
N PRO A 112 21.57 -7.63 -14.68
CA PRO A 112 20.83 -6.76 -15.58
C PRO A 112 20.30 -7.55 -16.79
N ALA A 113 18.99 -7.61 -16.93
CA ALA A 113 18.32 -8.16 -18.10
C ALA A 113 17.95 -7.02 -19.06
N GLN A 114 18.68 -6.92 -20.16
CA GLN A 114 18.51 -5.84 -21.15
C GLN A 114 17.85 -6.31 -22.44
N ASP A 115 17.88 -7.62 -22.72
CA ASP A 115 17.34 -8.19 -23.95
C ASP A 115 15.88 -8.61 -23.81
N ARG A 116 15.16 -8.50 -24.93
CA ARG A 116 13.83 -9.08 -25.09
C ARG A 116 13.80 -10.12 -26.20
N GLY A 117 13.01 -11.16 -26.01
CA GLY A 117 12.85 -12.23 -27.00
C GLY A 117 11.93 -13.32 -26.49
N VAL A 118 11.84 -14.41 -27.23
CA VAL A 118 11.05 -15.56 -26.79
C VAL A 118 11.62 -16.10 -25.48
N GLY A 119 10.82 -16.05 -24.42
CA GLY A 119 11.22 -16.49 -23.07
C GLY A 119 12.23 -15.56 -22.36
N ARG A 120 12.59 -14.42 -22.95
CA ARG A 120 13.50 -13.42 -22.35
C ARG A 120 12.77 -12.11 -22.13
N PHE A 121 12.90 -11.56 -20.94
CA PHE A 121 12.25 -10.32 -20.53
C PHE A 121 13.30 -9.34 -20.03
N ALA A 122 13.17 -8.08 -20.39
CA ALA A 122 14.03 -7.04 -19.88
C ALA A 122 13.56 -6.56 -18.51
N ASP A 123 14.49 -6.11 -17.68
CA ASP A 123 14.19 -5.36 -16.47
C ASP A 123 13.37 -4.13 -16.82
N GLY A 124 12.62 -3.65 -15.85
CA GLY A 124 11.77 -2.49 -16.08
C GLY A 124 11.51 -1.67 -14.83
N ALA A 125 11.18 -0.40 -15.07
CA ALA A 125 10.68 0.49 -14.05
C ALA A 125 9.50 1.31 -14.60
N ALA A 126 8.51 1.54 -13.77
CA ALA A 126 7.41 2.42 -14.13
C ALA A 126 7.08 3.42 -13.02
N VAL A 127 6.62 4.58 -13.45
CA VAL A 127 6.01 5.61 -12.61
C VAL A 127 4.54 5.67 -12.98
N GLN A 128 3.67 5.40 -12.01
CA GLN A 128 2.22 5.43 -12.19
C GLN A 128 1.62 6.67 -11.54
N TRP A 129 0.75 7.33 -12.28
CA TRP A 129 0.06 8.55 -11.89
C TRP A 129 -1.45 8.32 -11.92
N PRO A 130 -2.25 8.88 -11.01
CA PRO A 130 -3.70 8.92 -11.21
C PRO A 130 -4.04 9.82 -12.40
N GLY A 131 -5.02 9.42 -13.21
CA GLY A 131 -5.49 10.26 -14.33
C GLY A 131 -6.06 11.59 -13.85
N HIS A 132 -6.74 11.57 -12.71
CA HIS A 132 -7.26 12.74 -12.00
C HIS A 132 -6.94 12.67 -10.53
N TYR A 133 -6.65 13.81 -9.92
CA TYR A 133 -6.40 13.91 -8.48
C TYR A 133 -6.66 15.34 -7.98
N GLY A 134 -6.90 15.48 -6.68
CA GLY A 134 -7.21 16.73 -6.01
C GLY A 134 -8.22 16.53 -4.89
N THR A 135 -8.62 17.63 -4.26
CA THR A 135 -9.59 17.61 -3.16
C THR A 135 -10.92 17.03 -3.62
N GLY A 136 -11.44 16.04 -2.91
CA GLY A 136 -12.68 15.34 -3.22
C GLY A 136 -12.57 14.26 -4.32
N VAL A 137 -11.39 14.08 -4.93
CA VAL A 137 -11.16 13.05 -5.95
C VAL A 137 -10.54 11.82 -5.29
N ALA A 138 -11.23 10.68 -5.37
CA ALA A 138 -10.69 9.41 -4.92
C ALA A 138 -9.54 8.95 -5.82
N LEU A 139 -8.51 8.34 -5.21
CA LEU A 139 -7.43 7.75 -5.99
C LEU A 139 -7.91 6.50 -6.74
N PRO A 140 -7.40 6.25 -7.96
CA PRO A 140 -7.65 5.02 -8.67
C PRO A 140 -7.23 3.79 -7.87
N TYR A 141 -7.83 2.64 -8.17
CA TYR A 141 -7.29 1.38 -7.69
C TYR A 141 -5.80 1.26 -8.07
N ILE A 142 -4.96 0.95 -7.09
CA ILE A 142 -3.50 0.97 -7.26
C ILE A 142 -3.01 -0.01 -8.34
N GLY A 143 -3.70 -1.15 -8.50
CA GLY A 143 -3.42 -2.14 -9.53
C GLY A 143 -3.97 -1.77 -10.89
N MET A 144 -3.47 -0.71 -11.52
CA MET A 144 -3.79 -0.29 -12.89
C MET A 144 -5.13 0.47 -13.05
N GLY A 145 -5.66 1.11 -12.00
CA GLY A 145 -6.93 1.82 -12.07
C GLY A 145 -8.16 0.90 -12.06
N HIS A 146 -9.32 1.48 -12.32
CA HIS A 146 -10.59 0.77 -12.48
C HIS A 146 -11.51 1.59 -13.36
N GLY A 147 -12.60 1.02 -13.86
CA GLY A 147 -13.49 1.67 -14.84
C GLY A 147 -13.90 3.09 -14.46
N GLY A 148 -13.68 4.05 -15.35
CA GLY A 148 -13.92 5.48 -15.15
C GLY A 148 -12.85 6.20 -14.30
N THR A 149 -11.82 5.46 -13.82
CA THR A 149 -10.76 6.02 -12.96
C THR A 149 -9.39 5.56 -13.46
N PRO A 150 -8.90 6.18 -14.55
CA PRO A 150 -7.68 5.75 -15.22
C PRO A 150 -6.41 6.07 -14.43
N VAL A 151 -5.35 5.36 -14.79
CA VAL A 151 -3.98 5.70 -14.46
C VAL A 151 -3.17 5.95 -15.72
N ALA A 152 -2.22 6.87 -15.63
CA ALA A 152 -1.20 7.10 -16.65
C ALA A 152 0.13 6.54 -16.17
N LEU A 153 0.92 5.96 -17.07
CA LEU A 153 2.20 5.37 -16.71
C LEU A 153 3.32 5.85 -17.63
N TRP A 154 4.48 6.08 -17.04
CA TRP A 154 5.75 6.18 -17.74
C TRP A 154 6.48 4.87 -17.52
N PHE A 155 6.83 4.18 -18.58
CA PHE A 155 7.46 2.88 -18.49
C PHE A 155 8.78 2.85 -19.23
N TRP A 156 9.84 2.48 -18.55
CA TRP A 156 11.17 2.27 -19.08
C TRP A 156 11.53 0.77 -18.97
N ARG A 157 12.25 0.26 -19.97
CA ARG A 157 12.81 -1.10 -19.95
C ARG A 157 14.33 -1.08 -20.10
N GLY A 158 14.97 -2.15 -19.66
CA GLY A 158 16.42 -2.36 -19.70
C GLY A 158 17.03 -2.27 -21.10
N ASP A 159 16.25 -2.50 -22.15
CA ASP A 159 16.65 -2.31 -23.56
C ASP A 159 16.68 -0.82 -23.98
N GLY A 160 16.35 0.10 -23.08
CA GLY A 160 16.32 1.52 -23.34
C GLY A 160 14.99 2.05 -23.87
N SER A 161 14.02 1.19 -24.16
CA SER A 161 12.69 1.62 -24.64
C SER A 161 11.91 2.38 -23.56
N VAL A 162 11.17 3.40 -23.99
CA VAL A 162 10.30 4.23 -23.12
C VAL A 162 8.93 4.31 -23.73
N GLU A 163 7.91 4.06 -22.92
CA GLU A 163 6.50 4.11 -23.35
C GLU A 163 5.66 4.96 -22.40
N THR A 164 4.70 5.65 -22.99
CA THR A 164 3.58 6.26 -22.27
C THR A 164 2.38 5.35 -22.41
N LEU A 165 1.81 4.92 -21.28
CA LEU A 165 0.73 3.96 -21.24
C LEU A 165 -0.42 4.52 -20.38
N ALA A 166 -1.63 4.00 -20.59
CA ALA A 166 -2.78 4.24 -19.73
C ALA A 166 -3.54 2.95 -19.45
N ALA A 167 -4.26 2.90 -18.34
CA ALA A 167 -5.10 1.75 -17.99
C ALA A 167 -6.28 2.19 -17.10
N GLU A 168 -7.39 1.46 -17.20
CA GLU A 168 -8.56 1.55 -16.36
C GLU A 168 -8.94 0.17 -15.79
N GLY A 169 -7.94 -0.54 -15.28
CA GLY A 169 -8.05 -1.90 -14.74
C GLY A 169 -7.20 -2.91 -15.51
N PHE A 170 -7.10 -4.12 -14.96
CA PHE A 170 -6.36 -5.20 -15.62
C PHE A 170 -6.94 -5.54 -16.99
N GLY A 171 -6.07 -5.71 -17.99
CA GLY A 171 -6.47 -6.04 -19.35
C GLY A 171 -6.81 -4.83 -20.23
N THR A 172 -6.80 -3.60 -19.68
CA THR A 172 -7.09 -2.37 -20.43
C THR A 172 -5.86 -1.55 -20.78
N LEU A 173 -4.65 -2.05 -20.46
CA LEU A 173 -3.40 -1.34 -20.72
C LEU A 173 -3.27 -1.03 -22.22
N SER A 174 -3.13 0.24 -22.54
CA SER A 174 -3.01 0.74 -23.90
C SER A 174 -1.84 1.70 -24.06
N ALA A 175 -1.14 1.59 -25.18
CA ALA A 175 -0.11 2.54 -25.54
C ALA A 175 -0.77 3.89 -25.85
N GLN A 176 -0.17 4.96 -25.34
CA GLN A 176 -0.61 6.34 -25.60
C GLN A 176 0.38 7.04 -26.54
N PRO A 177 -0.05 8.03 -27.30
CA PRO A 177 0.86 8.85 -28.06
C PRO A 177 1.97 9.42 -27.14
N PRO A 178 3.21 9.58 -27.63
CA PRO A 178 4.29 10.14 -26.83
C PRO A 178 3.92 11.47 -26.19
N ASP A 179 4.19 11.62 -24.90
CA ASP A 179 3.90 12.84 -24.13
C ASP A 179 5.18 13.59 -23.74
N GLY A 180 6.29 13.27 -24.39
CA GLY A 180 7.59 13.88 -24.16
C GLY A 180 8.34 13.33 -22.94
N VAL A 181 7.86 12.27 -22.30
CA VAL A 181 8.64 11.59 -21.29
C VAL A 181 9.90 10.99 -21.90
N LYS A 182 11.02 11.20 -21.23
CA LYS A 182 12.32 10.59 -21.54
C LYS A 182 12.77 9.82 -20.33
N ALA A 183 13.40 8.67 -20.54
CA ALA A 183 14.04 7.95 -19.46
C ALA A 183 15.38 7.36 -19.92
N LYS A 184 16.30 7.23 -18.97
CA LYS A 184 17.60 6.59 -19.16
C LYS A 184 17.91 5.75 -17.93
N GLY A 185 18.39 4.53 -18.14
CA GLY A 185 18.83 3.63 -17.10
C GLY A 185 20.30 3.29 -17.22
N VAL A 186 20.96 3.07 -16.09
CA VAL A 186 22.32 2.54 -15.97
C VAL A 186 22.32 1.49 -14.86
N TRP A 187 22.80 0.32 -15.20
CA TRP A 187 23.11 -0.70 -14.21
C TRP A 187 24.59 -0.67 -13.88
N LYS A 188 24.89 -0.65 -12.61
CA LYS A 188 26.27 -0.71 -12.12
C LYS A 188 26.30 -1.31 -10.71
N ASP A 189 27.21 -2.24 -10.50
CA ASP A 189 27.52 -2.84 -9.20
C ASP A 189 26.25 -3.38 -8.50
N GLY A 190 25.44 -4.24 -9.20
CA GLY A 190 24.24 -4.85 -8.65
C GLY A 190 23.07 -3.87 -8.45
N THR A 191 23.09 -2.71 -9.11
CA THR A 191 22.10 -1.67 -8.88
C THR A 191 21.68 -0.98 -10.18
N TRP A 192 20.38 -0.97 -10.44
CA TRP A 192 19.78 -0.10 -11.45
C TRP A 192 19.58 1.30 -10.91
N ARG A 193 19.89 2.29 -11.76
CA ARG A 193 19.53 3.70 -11.59
C ARG A 193 18.84 4.17 -12.85
N VAL A 194 17.60 4.64 -12.70
CA VAL A 194 16.78 5.10 -13.83
C VAL A 194 16.25 6.49 -13.53
N VAL A 195 16.44 7.40 -14.49
CA VAL A 195 15.88 8.76 -14.42
C VAL A 195 14.80 8.91 -15.46
N PHE A 196 13.62 9.37 -15.02
CA PHE A 196 12.54 9.85 -15.86
C PHE A 196 12.50 11.36 -15.83
N VAL A 197 12.37 11.99 -17.01
CA VAL A 197 12.22 13.46 -17.13
C VAL A 197 11.06 13.76 -18.07
N ARG A 198 10.18 14.68 -17.67
CA ARG A 198 9.09 15.18 -18.51
C ARG A 198 8.69 16.60 -18.14
N ALA A 199 8.08 17.33 -19.08
CA ALA A 199 7.46 18.62 -18.81
C ALA A 199 6.34 18.50 -17.74
N HIS A 200 6.14 19.55 -16.94
CA HIS A 200 5.11 19.57 -15.88
C HIS A 200 3.72 19.36 -16.43
N SER A 201 3.36 20.09 -17.46
CA SER A 201 2.05 20.03 -18.09
C SER A 201 2.15 19.47 -19.48
N VAL A 202 1.31 18.51 -19.78
CA VAL A 202 1.10 17.98 -21.11
C VAL A 202 -0.41 17.90 -21.30
N SER A 203 -0.90 18.41 -22.43
CA SER A 203 -2.31 18.31 -22.80
C SER A 203 -2.62 16.93 -23.35
N GLY A 204 -3.83 16.47 -23.14
CA GLY A 204 -4.33 15.22 -23.70
C GLY A 204 -4.99 14.34 -22.63
N GLU A 205 -5.89 13.50 -23.08
CA GLU A 205 -6.56 12.50 -22.27
C GLU A 205 -5.57 11.43 -21.79
N HIS A 206 -5.81 10.86 -20.62
CA HIS A 206 -4.97 9.84 -19.99
C HIS A 206 -3.51 10.26 -19.74
N ARG A 207 -3.26 11.55 -19.57
CA ARG A 207 -1.92 12.07 -19.29
C ARG A 207 -1.83 12.63 -17.88
N ALA A 208 -0.75 12.31 -17.20
CA ALA A 208 -0.49 12.90 -15.90
C ALA A 208 -0.21 14.39 -16.03
N SER A 209 -1.07 15.23 -15.50
CA SER A 209 -0.79 16.66 -15.32
C SER A 209 -0.12 16.86 -13.98
N ILE A 210 1.16 17.21 -13.98
CA ILE A 210 1.93 17.49 -12.78
C ILE A 210 2.01 19.00 -12.65
N ALA A 211 1.18 19.59 -11.80
CA ALA A 211 1.11 21.05 -11.62
C ALA A 211 1.73 21.46 -10.27
N PRO A 212 3.07 21.58 -10.15
CA PRO A 212 3.75 21.82 -8.87
C PRO A 212 3.26 23.08 -8.15
N ALA A 213 2.97 24.13 -8.90
CA ALA A 213 2.55 25.41 -8.34
C ALA A 213 1.11 25.39 -7.76
N LYS A 214 0.23 24.52 -8.29
CA LYS A 214 -1.19 24.53 -7.92
C LYS A 214 -1.49 23.67 -6.70
N LEU A 215 -0.93 22.49 -6.60
CA LEU A 215 -1.35 21.50 -5.63
C LEU A 215 -0.29 21.18 -4.57
N GLY A 216 0.98 21.37 -4.86
CA GLY A 216 2.09 21.08 -3.95
C GLY A 216 2.23 19.61 -3.55
N LEU A 217 1.19 18.81 -3.72
CA LEU A 217 1.12 17.37 -3.47
C LEU A 217 0.62 16.65 -4.72
N VAL A 218 1.34 15.60 -5.14
CA VAL A 218 0.98 14.80 -6.31
C VAL A 218 1.11 13.32 -5.97
N PRO A 219 0.02 12.53 -6.07
CA PRO A 219 0.10 11.09 -5.87
C PRO A 219 0.89 10.41 -6.98
N VAL A 220 1.65 9.39 -6.59
CA VAL A 220 2.50 8.61 -7.51
C VAL A 220 2.67 7.19 -6.97
N ALA A 221 2.85 6.22 -7.85
CA ALA A 221 3.28 4.88 -7.46
C ALA A 221 4.42 4.41 -8.36
N PHE A 222 5.17 3.43 -7.86
CA PHE A 222 6.34 2.90 -8.52
C PHE A 222 6.21 1.40 -8.72
N ALA A 223 6.69 0.90 -9.85
CA ALA A 223 6.77 -0.52 -10.10
C ALA A 223 8.12 -0.87 -10.71
N VAL A 224 8.61 -2.07 -10.38
CA VAL A 224 9.84 -2.64 -10.95
C VAL A 224 9.61 -4.08 -11.36
N TRP A 225 10.36 -4.50 -12.38
CA TRP A 225 10.38 -5.85 -12.92
C TRP A 225 11.82 -6.36 -12.97
N SER A 226 12.03 -7.63 -12.62
CA SER A 226 13.27 -8.36 -12.86
C SER A 226 13.05 -9.32 -14.02
N GLY A 227 13.71 -9.05 -15.14
CA GLY A 227 13.62 -9.86 -16.35
C GLY A 227 14.25 -11.24 -16.16
N ASP A 228 15.33 -11.36 -15.37
CA ASP A 228 15.96 -12.63 -15.00
C ASP A 228 15.01 -13.54 -14.20
N ALA A 229 14.14 -12.93 -13.38
CA ALA A 229 13.07 -13.63 -12.67
C ALA A 229 11.81 -13.89 -13.55
N ALA A 230 11.89 -13.62 -14.85
CA ALA A 230 10.78 -13.73 -15.80
C ALA A 230 9.56 -12.84 -15.44
N GLU A 231 9.78 -11.76 -14.68
CA GLU A 231 8.74 -10.80 -14.35
C GLU A 231 8.35 -10.01 -15.62
N ARG A 232 7.04 -9.87 -15.84
CA ARG A 232 6.46 -9.19 -17.01
C ARG A 232 5.00 -8.85 -16.78
N ASN A 233 4.49 -7.83 -17.44
CA ASN A 233 3.07 -7.42 -17.37
C ASN A 233 2.60 -7.20 -15.92
N GLY A 234 1.65 -8.00 -15.45
CA GLY A 234 1.16 -7.97 -14.07
C GLY A 234 2.09 -8.61 -13.04
N LEU A 235 3.08 -9.38 -13.48
CA LEU A 235 4.10 -9.98 -12.60
C LEU A 235 5.18 -8.96 -12.34
N LYS A 236 5.01 -8.19 -11.29
CA LYS A 236 5.87 -7.08 -10.91
C LYS A 236 5.77 -6.81 -9.41
N ARG A 237 6.71 -6.02 -8.91
CA ARG A 237 6.58 -5.41 -7.58
C ARG A 237 6.05 -3.99 -7.74
N LEU A 238 5.05 -3.65 -6.92
CA LEU A 238 4.31 -2.38 -6.97
C LEU A 238 4.27 -1.76 -5.57
N SER A 239 4.46 -0.44 -5.49
CA SER A 239 4.25 0.31 -4.25
C SER A 239 2.77 0.60 -4.01
N ALA A 240 2.39 0.91 -2.77
CA ALA A 240 1.19 1.70 -2.51
C ALA A 240 1.31 3.09 -3.18
N TRP A 241 0.20 3.84 -3.23
CA TRP A 241 0.24 5.25 -3.58
C TRP A 241 1.15 6.00 -2.59
N GLN A 242 2.12 6.73 -3.13
CA GLN A 242 3.01 7.65 -2.45
C GLN A 242 2.58 9.08 -2.78
N VAL A 243 3.19 10.07 -2.13
CA VAL A 243 2.90 11.49 -2.39
C VAL A 243 4.19 12.25 -2.64
N LEU A 244 4.32 12.88 -3.79
CA LEU A 244 5.35 13.87 -4.06
C LEU A 244 5.00 15.20 -3.40
N ARG A 245 5.94 15.78 -2.66
CA ARG A 245 5.80 17.10 -2.02
C ARG A 245 6.73 18.10 -2.69
N PHE A 246 6.17 18.97 -3.50
CA PHE A 246 6.92 20.01 -4.21
C PHE A 246 7.33 21.14 -3.28
N GLU A 247 8.62 21.45 -3.22
CA GLU A 247 9.22 22.39 -2.25
C GLU A 247 8.58 23.77 -2.28
N LYS A 248 8.33 24.33 -3.47
CA LYS A 248 7.67 25.64 -3.65
C LYS A 248 6.18 25.54 -3.95
N GLY A 249 5.59 24.32 -3.88
CA GLY A 249 4.18 24.11 -4.16
C GLY A 249 3.30 24.54 -2.99
N LYS A 250 2.20 25.22 -3.28
CA LYS A 250 1.18 25.53 -2.28
C LYS A 250 0.40 24.27 -1.94
N VAL A 251 0.38 23.88 -0.68
CA VAL A 251 -0.37 22.72 -0.20
C VAL A 251 -1.78 23.15 0.19
N ASP A 252 -2.77 22.51 -0.42
CA ASP A 252 -4.14 22.56 0.04
C ASP A 252 -4.30 21.69 1.29
N ALA A 253 -4.80 22.26 2.39
CA ALA A 253 -4.91 21.56 3.68
C ALA A 253 -5.95 20.43 3.66
N ALA A 254 -7.07 20.60 2.92
CA ALA A 254 -8.09 19.58 2.81
C ALA A 254 -7.57 18.40 1.99
N TYR A 255 -6.84 18.68 0.92
CA TYR A 255 -6.19 17.64 0.12
C TYR A 255 -5.08 16.92 0.88
N ALA A 256 -4.26 17.64 1.65
CA ALA A 256 -3.25 17.02 2.51
C ALA A 256 -3.89 16.08 3.55
N LYS A 257 -5.01 16.48 4.13
CA LYS A 257 -5.79 15.63 5.05
C LYS A 257 -6.35 14.40 4.35
N GLN A 258 -6.86 14.54 3.12
CA GLN A 258 -7.39 13.43 2.32
C GLN A 258 -6.30 12.39 1.98
N LEU A 259 -5.08 12.85 1.66
CA LEU A 259 -3.94 11.98 1.35
C LEU A 259 -3.22 11.46 2.61
N GLY A 260 -3.54 12.01 3.77
CA GLY A 260 -2.95 11.61 5.04
C GLY A 260 -3.27 10.17 5.41
N ALA A 261 -2.43 9.59 6.27
CA ALA A 261 -2.69 8.26 6.80
C ALA A 261 -4.00 8.27 7.61
N VAL A 262 -4.87 7.33 7.33
CA VAL A 262 -6.03 7.04 8.19
C VAL A 262 -5.52 6.24 9.38
N ALA A 263 -5.73 6.75 10.58
CA ALA A 263 -5.43 5.99 11.79
C ALA A 263 -6.31 4.73 11.81
N VAL A 264 -5.67 3.58 11.85
CA VAL A 264 -6.36 2.29 11.98
C VAL A 264 -6.39 1.96 13.47
N THR A 265 -7.60 1.96 14.04
CA THR A 265 -7.84 1.56 15.42
C THR A 265 -8.41 0.15 15.40
N GLY A 266 -7.74 -0.81 16.05
CA GLY A 266 -8.20 -2.20 16.10
C GLY A 266 -7.13 -3.12 16.64
N ASP A 267 -7.55 -4.32 17.05
CA ASP A 267 -6.67 -5.39 17.50
C ASP A 267 -6.36 -6.32 16.33
N ALA A 268 -5.13 -6.25 15.80
CA ALA A 268 -4.71 -7.05 14.66
C ALA A 268 -4.71 -8.57 14.96
N GLU A 269 -4.40 -8.98 16.19
CA GLU A 269 -4.44 -10.40 16.57
C GLU A 269 -5.88 -10.92 16.65
N ARG A 270 -6.81 -10.10 17.12
CA ARG A 270 -8.24 -10.42 17.04
C ARG A 270 -8.72 -10.44 15.60
N GLY A 271 -8.29 -9.46 14.78
CA GLY A 271 -8.57 -9.41 13.35
C GLY A 271 -8.12 -10.67 12.61
N LYS A 272 -6.92 -11.18 12.91
CA LYS A 272 -6.40 -12.43 12.38
C LYS A 272 -7.33 -13.63 12.67
N ARG A 273 -7.83 -13.74 13.89
CA ARG A 273 -8.79 -14.80 14.24
C ARG A 273 -10.12 -14.61 13.50
N LEU A 274 -10.63 -13.38 13.46
CA LEU A 274 -11.86 -13.03 12.77
C LEU A 274 -11.83 -13.35 11.27
N MET A 275 -10.69 -13.24 10.61
CA MET A 275 -10.55 -13.64 9.19
C MET A 275 -10.93 -15.10 8.94
N SER A 276 -10.68 -15.99 9.89
CA SER A 276 -11.10 -17.39 9.81
C SER A 276 -12.55 -17.58 10.28
N GLU A 277 -12.92 -16.99 11.41
CA GLU A 277 -14.25 -17.12 12.04
C GLU A 277 -15.37 -16.55 11.15
N LYS A 278 -15.10 -15.46 10.43
CA LYS A 278 -16.06 -14.81 9.52
C LYS A 278 -15.99 -15.34 8.09
N GLY A 279 -15.24 -16.42 7.84
CA GLY A 279 -15.22 -17.12 6.56
C GLY A 279 -14.33 -16.50 5.48
N CYS A 280 -13.54 -15.44 5.76
CA CYS A 280 -12.65 -14.82 4.78
C CYS A 280 -11.62 -15.82 4.22
N ALA A 281 -11.14 -16.74 5.07
CA ALA A 281 -10.22 -17.81 4.74
C ALA A 281 -10.76 -18.81 3.69
N GLY A 282 -12.05 -18.83 3.45
CA GLY A 282 -12.66 -19.68 2.40
C GLY A 282 -12.37 -19.18 0.99
N CYS A 283 -12.12 -17.86 0.84
CA CYS A 283 -11.89 -17.22 -0.45
C CYS A 283 -10.48 -16.64 -0.58
N HIS A 284 -9.86 -16.19 0.51
CA HIS A 284 -8.56 -15.52 0.52
C HIS A 284 -7.47 -16.38 1.16
N SER A 285 -6.27 -16.34 0.58
CA SER A 285 -5.05 -16.74 1.29
C SER A 285 -4.39 -15.55 1.97
N PHE A 286 -3.75 -15.80 3.10
CA PHE A 286 -2.96 -14.85 3.88
C PHE A 286 -2.01 -15.65 4.79
N PRO A 287 -0.97 -15.06 5.42
CA PRO A 287 0.05 -15.82 6.14
C PRO A 287 -0.46 -16.81 7.20
N ALA A 288 -1.60 -16.52 7.84
CA ALA A 288 -2.24 -17.44 8.79
C ALA A 288 -3.07 -18.54 8.11
N ASN A 289 -3.30 -18.44 6.79
CA ASN A 289 -4.02 -19.42 5.98
C ASN A 289 -3.36 -19.49 4.60
N ALA A 290 -2.33 -20.32 4.48
CA ALA A 290 -1.55 -20.49 3.24
C ALA A 290 -2.27 -21.32 2.17
N ALA A 291 -3.52 -21.72 2.36
CA ALA A 291 -4.30 -22.41 1.35
C ALA A 291 -4.42 -21.53 0.09
N LYS A 292 -4.19 -22.10 -1.08
CA LYS A 292 -4.33 -21.35 -2.34
C LYS A 292 -5.76 -20.83 -2.48
N PRO A 293 -5.97 -19.53 -2.67
CA PRO A 293 -7.30 -18.98 -2.85
C PRO A 293 -7.93 -19.55 -4.11
N ARG A 294 -9.21 -19.86 -4.03
CA ARG A 294 -9.97 -20.34 -5.19
C ARG A 294 -10.76 -19.24 -5.87
N ILE A 295 -11.14 -18.21 -5.12
CA ILE A 295 -12.14 -17.22 -5.56
C ILE A 295 -11.63 -15.78 -5.32
N GLY A 296 -10.88 -15.49 -4.26
CA GLY A 296 -10.41 -14.15 -3.91
C GLY A 296 -8.90 -13.97 -4.12
N PRO A 297 -8.40 -12.73 -4.16
CA PRO A 297 -6.97 -12.47 -4.22
C PRO A 297 -6.24 -12.92 -2.96
N ASP A 298 -4.95 -13.21 -3.10
CA ASP A 298 -4.03 -13.38 -1.99
C ASP A 298 -3.83 -12.05 -1.25
N LEU A 299 -3.93 -12.05 0.07
CA LEU A 299 -3.85 -10.86 0.92
C LEU A 299 -2.51 -10.72 1.63
N THR A 300 -1.51 -11.56 1.32
CA THR A 300 -0.21 -11.58 2.00
C THR A 300 0.47 -10.20 2.06
N TYR A 301 0.22 -9.36 1.07
CA TYR A 301 0.79 -8.01 0.99
C TYR A 301 -0.29 -6.91 0.98
N ALA A 302 -1.48 -7.20 1.45
CA ALA A 302 -2.61 -6.27 1.35
C ALA A 302 -2.31 -4.90 1.96
N GLY A 303 -1.74 -4.85 3.17
CA GLY A 303 -1.39 -3.60 3.86
C GLY A 303 -0.16 -2.90 3.29
N GLY A 304 0.63 -3.57 2.44
CA GLY A 304 1.77 -2.98 1.75
C GLY A 304 1.39 -2.27 0.45
N ILE A 305 0.31 -2.71 -0.19
CA ILE A 305 -0.10 -2.23 -1.52
C ILE A 305 -1.32 -1.30 -1.41
N HIS A 306 -2.26 -1.61 -0.53
CA HIS A 306 -3.54 -0.90 -0.44
C HIS A 306 -3.57 0.11 0.71
N SER A 307 -4.33 1.19 0.54
CA SER A 307 -4.63 2.12 1.62
C SER A 307 -5.67 1.51 2.59
N ALA A 308 -5.65 1.98 3.85
CA ALA A 308 -6.64 1.59 4.84
C ALA A 308 -8.07 1.95 4.38
N SER A 309 -8.25 3.09 3.71
CA SER A 309 -9.55 3.52 3.19
C SER A 309 -10.08 2.57 2.12
N TYR A 310 -9.23 2.13 1.18
CA TYR A 310 -9.61 1.15 0.17
C TYR A 310 -9.99 -0.21 0.79
N LEU A 311 -9.20 -0.72 1.74
CA LEU A 311 -9.50 -1.99 2.40
C LEU A 311 -10.79 -1.90 3.24
N HIS A 312 -11.00 -0.77 3.91
CA HIS A 312 -12.24 -0.52 4.65
C HIS A 312 -13.46 -0.46 3.72
N GLU A 313 -13.34 0.27 2.59
CA GLU A 313 -14.40 0.32 1.56
C GLU A 313 -14.70 -1.06 1.00
N SER A 314 -13.66 -1.86 0.71
CA SER A 314 -13.82 -3.22 0.18
C SER A 314 -14.55 -4.16 1.14
N LEU A 315 -14.46 -3.95 2.46
CA LEU A 315 -15.24 -4.72 3.43
C LEU A 315 -16.73 -4.33 3.42
N LEU A 316 -17.06 -3.06 3.20
CA LEU A 316 -18.43 -2.55 3.25
C LEU A 316 -19.15 -2.63 1.90
N GLU A 317 -18.46 -2.24 0.85
CA GLU A 317 -18.99 -2.09 -0.50
C GLU A 317 -18.07 -2.77 -1.54
N PRO A 318 -17.91 -4.09 -1.48
CA PRO A 318 -16.93 -4.80 -2.30
C PRO A 318 -17.16 -4.70 -3.81
N SER A 319 -18.34 -4.26 -4.23
CA SER A 319 -18.67 -4.01 -5.63
C SER A 319 -18.38 -2.59 -6.10
N ARG A 320 -17.89 -1.70 -5.22
CA ARG A 320 -17.57 -0.32 -5.59
C ARG A 320 -16.33 -0.24 -6.49
N VAL A 321 -15.31 -1.02 -6.15
CA VAL A 321 -14.13 -1.22 -6.98
C VAL A 321 -14.01 -2.70 -7.28
N VAL A 322 -14.50 -3.11 -8.42
CA VAL A 322 -14.38 -4.51 -8.86
C VAL A 322 -13.02 -4.71 -9.50
N VAL A 323 -12.14 -5.42 -8.81
CA VAL A 323 -10.83 -5.77 -9.36
C VAL A 323 -11.04 -6.73 -10.53
N PRO A 324 -10.64 -6.37 -11.76
CA PRO A 324 -10.78 -7.26 -12.89
C PRO A 324 -9.87 -8.46 -12.70
N GLY A 325 -10.44 -9.63 -12.90
CA GLY A 325 -9.75 -10.90 -12.79
C GLY A 325 -10.74 -12.04 -13.01
N LYS A 326 -10.27 -13.13 -13.55
CA LYS A 326 -11.16 -14.26 -13.81
C LYS A 326 -11.61 -14.87 -12.48
N GLY A 327 -12.92 -14.83 -12.22
CA GLY A 327 -13.52 -15.45 -11.04
C GLY A 327 -13.73 -14.51 -9.83
N TYR A 328 -13.44 -13.21 -9.92
CA TYR A 328 -13.63 -12.26 -8.83
C TYR A 328 -14.98 -11.53 -8.85
N PHE A 329 -15.71 -11.63 -9.94
CA PHE A 329 -17.00 -10.97 -10.10
C PHE A 329 -17.94 -11.77 -11.00
N MET A 330 -19.22 -11.50 -10.88
CA MET A 330 -20.24 -11.86 -11.85
C MET A 330 -20.48 -10.64 -12.76
N GLU A 331 -20.79 -10.90 -14.03
CA GLU A 331 -21.17 -9.87 -14.97
C GLU A 331 -22.58 -10.20 -15.50
N GLN A 332 -23.50 -9.28 -15.30
CA GLN A 332 -24.87 -9.37 -15.80
C GLN A 332 -25.30 -8.01 -16.32
N ASP A 333 -25.81 -7.96 -17.55
CA ASP A 333 -26.29 -6.73 -18.21
C ASP A 333 -25.23 -5.60 -18.23
N GLY A 334 -23.96 -5.96 -18.43
CA GLY A 334 -22.83 -5.04 -18.43
C GLY A 334 -22.43 -4.52 -17.04
N LYS A 335 -23.10 -4.96 -15.97
CA LYS A 335 -22.77 -4.60 -14.59
C LYS A 335 -21.95 -5.71 -13.94
N ARG A 336 -20.82 -5.31 -13.37
CA ARG A 336 -19.97 -6.21 -12.58
C ARG A 336 -20.30 -6.11 -11.11
N THR A 337 -20.45 -7.26 -10.48
CA THR A 337 -20.71 -7.38 -9.04
C THR A 337 -19.67 -8.32 -8.44
N SER A 338 -18.96 -7.86 -7.41
CA SER A 338 -17.96 -8.67 -6.71
C SER A 338 -18.58 -9.94 -6.15
N LEU A 339 -17.83 -11.05 -6.19
CA LEU A 339 -18.20 -12.28 -5.48
C LEU A 339 -17.96 -12.18 -3.97
N MET A 340 -17.16 -11.21 -3.52
CA MET A 340 -16.97 -10.93 -2.10
C MET A 340 -18.26 -10.34 -1.53
N PRO A 341 -18.87 -10.96 -0.51
CA PRO A 341 -20.04 -10.38 0.16
C PRO A 341 -19.63 -9.19 1.04
N PRO A 342 -20.52 -8.21 1.25
CA PRO A 342 -20.31 -7.17 2.26
C PRO A 342 -20.12 -7.79 3.65
N PHE A 343 -19.20 -7.20 4.43
CA PHE A 343 -18.99 -7.62 5.81
C PHE A 343 -20.15 -7.17 6.71
N THR A 344 -20.77 -8.12 7.41
CA THR A 344 -21.97 -7.89 8.24
C THR A 344 -21.70 -7.86 9.76
N GLY A 345 -20.44 -7.93 10.17
CA GLY A 345 -20.04 -7.84 11.58
C GLY A 345 -20.12 -6.42 12.14
N THR A 346 -19.77 -6.29 13.42
CA THR A 346 -19.72 -5.00 14.11
C THR A 346 -18.60 -4.10 13.58
N GLU A 347 -18.70 -2.80 13.86
CA GLU A 347 -17.64 -1.84 13.53
C GLU A 347 -16.31 -2.21 14.19
N THR A 348 -16.33 -2.67 15.43
CA THR A 348 -15.14 -3.11 16.15
C THR A 348 -14.49 -4.31 15.45
N GLU A 349 -15.26 -5.34 15.08
CA GLU A 349 -14.74 -6.49 14.34
C GLU A 349 -14.15 -6.08 12.98
N ARG A 350 -14.79 -5.14 12.29
CA ARG A 350 -14.30 -4.59 11.02
C ARG A 350 -12.96 -3.84 11.21
N ASN A 351 -12.85 -3.03 12.25
CA ASN A 351 -11.62 -2.30 12.57
C ASN A 351 -10.48 -3.26 12.93
N ASP A 352 -10.76 -4.36 13.62
CA ASP A 352 -9.75 -5.39 13.92
C ASP A 352 -9.28 -6.11 12.65
N ILE A 353 -10.21 -6.51 11.78
CA ILE A 353 -9.87 -7.10 10.48
C ILE A 353 -9.03 -6.11 9.67
N LEU A 354 -9.40 -4.83 9.64
CA LEU A 354 -8.64 -3.80 8.95
C LEU A 354 -7.23 -3.65 9.54
N ALA A 355 -7.09 -3.66 10.86
CA ALA A 355 -5.79 -3.61 11.53
C ALA A 355 -4.92 -4.80 11.14
N TYR A 356 -5.49 -6.01 11.09
CA TYR A 356 -4.77 -7.18 10.62
C TYR A 356 -4.36 -7.06 9.14
N LEU A 357 -5.29 -6.69 8.25
CA LEU A 357 -4.99 -6.51 6.83
C LEU A 357 -3.87 -5.48 6.61
N MET A 358 -3.88 -4.38 7.34
CA MET A 358 -2.83 -3.35 7.28
C MET A 358 -1.47 -3.82 7.81
N SER A 359 -1.45 -4.84 8.66
CA SER A 359 -0.20 -5.47 9.11
C SER A 359 0.43 -6.41 8.08
N LEU A 360 -0.34 -6.83 7.06
CA LEU A 360 0.10 -7.76 6.02
C LEU A 360 0.97 -7.04 4.97
N ARG A 361 2.25 -6.88 5.28
CA ARG A 361 3.23 -6.19 4.42
C ARG A 361 4.34 -7.11 3.91
N GLY A 362 4.37 -8.36 4.40
CA GLY A 362 5.52 -9.23 4.18
C GLY A 362 6.75 -8.70 4.92
N GLN A 363 7.76 -9.54 5.09
CA GLN A 363 9.08 -9.08 5.54
C GLN A 363 9.88 -8.69 4.28
N PRO A 364 10.58 -7.54 4.25
CA PRO A 364 11.47 -7.18 3.16
C PRO A 364 12.67 -8.12 3.08
#